data_62be71ce86268f78f25651f56eb957b7
#
_entry.id   62be71ce86268f78f25651f56eb957b7
#
_cell.length_a   1.000
_cell.length_b   1.000
_cell.length_c   1.000
_cell.angle_alpha   90.00
_cell.angle_beta   90.00
_cell.angle_gamma   90.00
#
_symmetry.space_group_name_H-M   'P 1'
#
loop_
_entity.id
_entity.type
_entity.pdbx_description
1 polymer ?
#
loop_
_entity_poly.entity_id
_entity_poly.type
_entity_poly.pdbx_seq_one_letter_code
_entity_poly.pdbx_strand_id
1 'polypeptide(L)'
;MATYVILSRFSQEAFREPKEFKKLAEAVSAKIKSDCSGVRWKYSYATLGRFDVVDVVEANDPKQIEKAAMIIRAYGHSTTETLVATPWTEFLKVL
;
A
#
# COMPACT_ATOMS: atom_id res chain seq x y z
N MET A 1 1.52 -3.99 -16.91
CA MET A 1 1.32 -4.28 -15.47
C MET A 1 -0.04 -3.78 -15.03
N ALA A 2 -0.71 -4.54 -14.18
CA ALA A 2 -1.97 -4.09 -13.62
C ALA A 2 -1.71 -3.10 -12.49
N THR A 3 -2.66 -2.18 -12.30
CA THR A 3 -2.59 -1.15 -11.26
C THR A 3 -3.49 -1.52 -10.09
N TYR A 4 -3.00 -1.27 -8.90
CA TYR A 4 -3.75 -1.52 -7.67
C TYR A 4 -3.64 -0.30 -6.75
N VAL A 5 -4.66 -0.10 -5.94
CA VAL A 5 -4.64 0.92 -4.89
C VAL A 5 -4.73 0.19 -3.56
N ILE A 6 -3.75 0.40 -2.70
CA ILE A 6 -3.75 -0.17 -1.35
C ILE A 6 -4.11 0.95 -0.37
N LEU A 7 -5.20 0.77 0.35
CA LEU A 7 -5.68 1.69 1.36
C LEU A 7 -5.32 1.11 2.71
N SER A 8 -4.57 1.85 3.51
CA SER A 8 -4.10 1.37 4.80
C SER A 8 -4.63 2.23 5.94
N ARG A 9 -5.02 1.56 7.01
CA ARG A 9 -5.43 2.22 8.25
C ARG A 9 -4.62 1.63 9.38
N PHE A 10 -3.84 2.47 10.05
CA PHE A 10 -2.98 2.03 11.14
C PHE A 10 -3.74 2.00 12.46
N SER A 11 -3.32 1.12 13.37
CA SER A 11 -3.88 1.06 14.71
C SER A 11 -3.41 2.26 15.52
N GLN A 12 -4.11 2.53 16.63
CA GLN A 12 -3.69 3.61 17.52
C GLN A 12 -2.28 3.42 18.06
N GLU A 13 -1.86 2.17 18.23
CA GLU A 13 -0.50 1.88 18.68
C GLU A 13 0.55 2.46 17.75
N ALA A 14 0.31 2.44 16.43
CA ALA A 14 1.24 2.95 15.45
C ALA A 14 1.38 4.48 15.53
N PHE A 15 0.36 5.17 16.03
CA PHE A 15 0.34 6.64 16.12
C PHE A 15 0.67 7.18 17.50
N ARG A 16 1.07 6.32 18.42
CA ARG A 16 1.35 6.74 19.79
C ARG A 16 2.42 7.83 19.86
N GLU A 17 3.44 7.73 19.00
CA GLU A 17 4.52 8.69 18.92
C GLU A 17 4.88 8.92 17.44
N PRO A 18 4.77 10.17 16.94
CA PRO A 18 5.05 10.44 15.51
C PRO A 18 6.42 9.97 15.01
N LYS A 19 7.45 10.12 15.82
CA LYS A 19 8.80 9.66 15.43
C LYS A 19 8.87 8.15 15.32
N GLU A 20 8.18 7.44 16.20
CA GLU A 20 8.12 5.99 16.16
C GLU A 20 7.32 5.54 14.93
N PHE A 21 6.26 6.26 14.58
CA PHE A 21 5.51 5.97 13.36
C PHE A 21 6.37 6.13 12.12
N LYS A 22 7.21 7.17 12.07
CA LYS A 22 8.12 7.37 10.95
C LYS A 22 9.07 6.19 10.80
N LYS A 23 9.64 5.71 11.91
CA LYS A 23 10.53 4.55 11.90
C LYS A 23 9.80 3.29 11.43
N LEU A 24 8.59 3.10 11.89
CA LEU A 24 7.74 1.98 11.48
C LEU A 24 7.50 2.01 9.98
N ALA A 25 7.12 3.16 9.45
CA ALA A 25 6.85 3.33 8.02
C ALA A 25 8.09 3.05 7.18
N GLU A 26 9.26 3.52 7.62
CA GLU A 26 10.52 3.27 6.93
C GLU A 26 10.89 1.78 6.96
N ALA A 27 10.67 1.10 8.08
CA ALA A 27 10.93 -0.34 8.21
C ALA A 27 10.02 -1.16 7.29
N VAL A 28 8.74 -0.82 7.23
CA VAL A 28 7.78 -1.48 6.33
C VAL A 28 8.20 -1.27 4.88
N SER A 29 8.55 -0.05 4.51
CA SER A 29 8.99 0.27 3.16
C SER A 29 10.23 -0.54 2.75
N ALA A 30 11.21 -0.63 3.65
CA ALA A 30 12.43 -1.40 3.40
C ALA A 30 12.12 -2.89 3.21
N LYS A 31 11.22 -3.44 4.02
CA LYS A 31 10.80 -4.84 3.94
C LYS A 31 10.12 -5.14 2.60
N ILE A 32 9.26 -4.24 2.16
CA ILE A 32 8.56 -4.39 0.86
C ILE A 32 9.58 -4.36 -0.27
N LYS A 33 10.53 -3.44 -0.24
CA LYS A 33 11.56 -3.35 -1.28
C LYS A 33 12.38 -4.62 -1.36
N SER A 34 12.72 -5.21 -0.22
CA SER A 34 13.54 -6.41 -0.21
C SER A 34 12.76 -7.66 -0.62
N ASP A 35 11.50 -7.78 -0.21
CA ASP A 35 10.72 -9.01 -0.36
C ASP A 35 9.74 -9.02 -1.53
N CYS A 36 9.39 -7.84 -2.06
CA CYS A 36 8.39 -7.70 -3.12
C CYS A 36 8.98 -7.02 -4.35
N SER A 37 10.02 -7.62 -4.94
CA SER A 37 10.70 -7.02 -6.08
C SER A 37 9.82 -6.88 -7.32
N GLY A 38 8.73 -7.65 -7.40
CA GLY A 38 7.79 -7.58 -8.52
C GLY A 38 6.76 -6.46 -8.43
N VAL A 39 6.79 -5.66 -7.36
CA VAL A 39 5.87 -4.54 -7.18
C VAL A 39 6.57 -3.24 -7.48
N ARG A 40 5.95 -2.42 -8.34
CA ARG A 40 6.41 -1.07 -8.62
C ARG A 40 5.55 -0.11 -7.82
N TRP A 41 6.18 0.58 -6.86
CA TRP A 41 5.50 1.58 -6.04
C TRP A 41 5.49 2.90 -6.79
N LYS A 42 4.31 3.36 -7.20
CA LYS A 42 4.19 4.57 -8.02
C LYS A 42 4.00 5.82 -7.19
N TYR A 43 3.06 5.79 -6.26
CA TYR A 43 2.71 6.95 -5.45
C TYR A 43 2.27 6.51 -4.06
N SER A 44 2.54 7.36 -3.08
CA SER A 44 2.06 7.18 -1.71
C SER A 44 1.59 8.53 -1.19
N TYR A 45 0.41 8.54 -0.59
CA TYR A 45 -0.19 9.75 -0.03
C TYR A 45 -0.62 9.49 1.40
N ALA A 46 -0.34 10.46 2.29
CA ALA A 46 -0.94 10.49 3.61
C ALA A 46 -2.31 11.14 3.47
N THR A 47 -3.32 10.55 4.08
CA THR A 47 -4.69 11.06 3.99
C THR A 47 -5.31 11.19 5.38
N LEU A 48 -6.35 11.99 5.46
CA LEU A 48 -7.16 12.14 6.67
C LEU A 48 -8.55 11.61 6.33
N GLY A 49 -9.09 10.77 7.20
CA GLY A 49 -10.41 10.16 6.99
C GLY A 49 -10.40 8.70 7.35
N ARG A 50 -11.10 7.88 6.57
CA ARG A 50 -11.21 6.44 6.85
C ARG A 50 -9.89 5.71 6.74
N PHE A 51 -9.01 6.20 5.87
CA PHE A 51 -7.70 5.58 5.64
C PHE A 51 -6.62 6.61 5.91
N ASP A 52 -5.46 6.12 6.33
CA ASP A 52 -4.33 6.97 6.68
C ASP A 52 -3.32 7.09 5.54
N VAL A 53 -3.24 6.04 4.70
CA VAL A 53 -2.31 6.02 3.57
C VAL A 53 -3.02 5.45 2.35
N VAL A 54 -2.75 6.08 1.21
CA VAL A 54 -3.20 5.59 -0.10
C VAL A 54 -1.95 5.34 -0.94
N ASP A 55 -1.75 4.10 -1.35
CA ASP A 55 -0.63 3.70 -2.20
C ASP A 55 -1.13 3.28 -3.57
N VAL A 56 -0.47 3.77 -4.62
CA VAL A 56 -0.75 3.36 -5.99
C VAL A 56 0.44 2.52 -6.47
N VAL A 57 0.17 1.27 -6.80
CA VAL A 57 1.21 0.29 -7.12
C VAL A 57 0.87 -0.47 -8.38
N GLU A 58 1.90 -1.03 -9.02
CA GLU A 58 1.74 -1.87 -10.21
C GLU A 58 2.45 -3.20 -10.03
N ALA A 59 1.88 -4.26 -10.57
CA ALA A 59 2.52 -5.57 -10.60
C ALA A 59 1.91 -6.43 -11.69
N ASN A 60 2.69 -7.37 -12.21
CA ASN A 60 2.18 -8.37 -13.16
C ASN A 60 1.46 -9.51 -12.45
N ASP A 61 1.90 -9.83 -11.25
CA ASP A 61 1.37 -10.94 -10.46
C ASP A 61 0.64 -10.40 -9.23
N PRO A 62 -0.67 -10.62 -9.13
CA PRO A 62 -1.43 -10.16 -7.97
C PRO A 62 -0.93 -10.75 -6.65
N LYS A 63 -0.25 -11.89 -6.68
CA LYS A 63 0.33 -12.48 -5.46
C LYS A 63 1.38 -11.56 -4.84
N GLN A 64 2.09 -10.79 -5.65
CA GLN A 64 3.07 -9.83 -5.15
C GLN A 64 2.37 -8.69 -4.40
N ILE A 65 1.20 -8.27 -4.89
CA ILE A 65 0.39 -7.24 -4.22
C ILE A 65 -0.14 -7.78 -2.89
N GLU A 66 -0.62 -9.02 -2.89
CA GLU A 66 -1.10 -9.68 -1.67
C GLU A 66 0.02 -9.77 -0.63
N LYS A 67 1.23 -10.10 -1.07
CA LYS A 67 2.40 -10.15 -0.19
C LYS A 67 2.73 -8.78 0.39
N ALA A 68 2.73 -7.75 -0.45
CA ALA A 68 2.99 -6.38 0.01
C ALA A 68 1.95 -5.94 1.04
N ALA A 69 0.67 -6.21 0.79
CA ALA A 69 -0.40 -5.89 1.72
C ALA A 69 -0.23 -6.64 3.05
N MET A 70 0.17 -7.91 2.98
CA MET A 70 0.42 -8.71 4.18
C MET A 70 1.56 -8.13 5.02
N ILE A 71 2.63 -7.66 4.36
CA ILE A 71 3.75 -7.02 5.06
C ILE A 71 3.28 -5.76 5.77
N ILE A 72 2.48 -4.93 5.10
CA ILE A 72 1.94 -3.71 5.70
C ILE A 72 1.11 -4.07 6.94
N ARG A 73 0.26 -5.09 6.82
CA ARG A 73 -0.60 -5.51 7.94
C ARG A 73 0.20 -6.09 9.11
N ALA A 74 1.16 -6.96 8.80
CA ALA A 74 1.90 -7.69 9.83
C ALA A 74 2.94 -6.81 10.55
N TYR A 75 3.71 -6.04 9.79
CA TYR A 75 4.79 -5.22 10.36
C TYR A 75 4.36 -3.78 10.64
N GLY A 76 3.32 -3.32 9.97
CA GLY A 76 2.83 -1.94 10.11
C GLY A 76 1.71 -1.76 11.13
N HIS A 77 1.26 -2.82 11.79
CA HIS A 77 0.13 -2.76 12.73
C HIS A 77 -1.08 -2.08 12.10
N SER A 78 -1.49 -2.58 10.92
CA SER A 78 -2.53 -1.92 10.14
C SER A 78 -3.53 -2.92 9.57
N THR A 79 -4.64 -2.38 9.09
CA THR A 79 -5.56 -3.09 8.22
C THR A 79 -5.45 -2.48 6.83
N THR A 80 -5.69 -3.29 5.81
CA THR A 80 -5.57 -2.83 4.42
C THR A 80 -6.78 -3.26 3.61
N GLU A 81 -7.05 -2.47 2.58
CA GLU A 81 -8.04 -2.79 1.57
C GLU A 81 -7.37 -2.55 0.22
N THR A 82 -7.38 -3.54 -0.65
CA THR A 82 -6.71 -3.45 -1.95
C THR A 82 -7.75 -3.44 -3.05
N LEU A 83 -7.66 -2.45 -3.93
CA LEU A 83 -8.56 -2.29 -5.06
C LEU A 83 -7.80 -2.54 -6.35
N VAL A 84 -8.41 -3.29 -7.27
CA VAL A 84 -7.92 -3.35 -8.64
C VAL A 84 -8.32 -2.04 -9.30
N ALA A 85 -7.37 -1.35 -9.90
CA ALA A 85 -7.61 -0.04 -10.50
C ALA A 85 -7.20 -0.05 -11.97
N THR A 86 -8.00 0.60 -12.78
CA THR A 86 -7.72 0.74 -14.21
C THR A 86 -7.68 2.23 -14.52
N PRO A 87 -6.66 2.71 -15.25
CA PRO A 87 -6.65 4.11 -15.66
C PRO A 87 -7.97 4.46 -16.36
N TRP A 88 -8.52 5.60 -16.03
CA TRP A 88 -9.84 5.99 -16.49
C TRP A 88 -10.00 5.91 -18.01
N THR A 89 -9.00 6.41 -18.73
CA THR A 89 -9.03 6.40 -20.20
C THR A 89 -9.04 4.97 -20.76
N GLU A 90 -8.35 4.04 -20.12
CA GLU A 90 -8.35 2.64 -20.54
C GLU A 90 -9.69 1.98 -20.24
N PHE A 91 -10.27 2.28 -19.09
CA PHE A 91 -11.57 1.75 -18.73
C PHE A 91 -12.65 2.18 -19.74
N LEU A 92 -12.62 3.44 -20.14
CA LEU A 92 -13.58 3.95 -21.11
C LEU A 92 -13.55 3.22 -22.46
N LYS A 93 -12.39 2.66 -22.83
CA LYS A 93 -12.24 1.94 -24.08
C LYS A 93 -12.97 0.60 -24.10
N VAL A 94 -13.29 0.03 -22.95
CA VAL A 94 -14.02 -1.25 -22.89
C VAL A 94 -15.53 -1.07 -22.87
N LEU A 95 -15.98 0.16 -22.83
CA LEU A 95 -17.40 0.49 -22.93
C LEU A 95 -17.78 0.74 -24.39
#